data_199db485914d65b98ba76e74ace9516f
#
_entry.id   199db485914d65b98ba76e74ace9516f
#
_cell.length_a   1.000
_cell.length_b   1.000
_cell.length_c   1.000
_cell.angle_alpha   90.00
_cell.angle_beta   90.00
_cell.angle_gamma   90.00
#
_symmetry.space_group_name_H-M   'P 1'
#
loop_
_entity.id
_entity.type
_entity.pdbx_description
1 polymer ?
#
loop_
_entity_poly.entity_id
_entity_poly.type
_entity_poly.pdbx_seq_one_letter_code
_entity_poly.pdbx_strand_id
1 'polypeptide(L)'
;MFKSLFRPKQQPRRASSTDGRVVYAVGDVHGRLDLLDGLIERMTEDYRAMGRADPPVLVMLGDYVDRGPQSSAVIDRLISLKAQGAEGRFEFRVLMGNHEETMLHFLDDPQAGPSWVEYGGGETMASYGVQRPVGRAEPEVWEQTRQAFRAAVPPAHVTFLQQLELMVVYGDYVFVHAGVRPGLPLDRQVAADLLWIRNEFLDNPHGLKATVVHGHTPTEEVFVGRQRINVDTGAYATGVLTAVRLDGGEPKIIQFSKARMA
;
A
#
# COMPACT_ATOMS: atom_id res chain seq x y z
N MET A 1 28.35 10.09 -26.10
CA MET A 1 29.07 8.83 -26.38
C MET A 1 29.04 7.96 -25.12
N PHE A 2 28.34 6.85 -25.17
CA PHE A 2 28.34 5.67 -24.29
C PHE A 2 28.31 5.85 -22.76
N LYS A 3 27.10 5.84 -22.15
CA LYS A 3 26.83 5.28 -20.83
C LYS A 3 25.62 4.35 -20.91
N SER A 4 25.73 3.30 -21.64
CA SER A 4 24.95 2.08 -21.50
C SER A 4 25.94 1.00 -21.10
N LEU A 5 25.51 0.06 -20.28
CA LEU A 5 26.13 -1.22 -20.01
C LEU A 5 26.61 -1.39 -18.57
N PHE A 6 25.62 -1.59 -17.67
CA PHE A 6 25.67 -2.66 -16.66
C PHE A 6 24.28 -2.74 -16.05
N ARG A 7 23.32 -3.41 -16.75
CA ARG A 7 22.20 -4.03 -16.05
C ARG A 7 22.84 -5.12 -15.18
N PRO A 8 22.72 -5.06 -13.84
CA PRO A 8 23.18 -6.17 -13.03
C PRO A 8 22.41 -7.41 -13.49
N LYS A 9 23.12 -8.49 -13.84
CA LYS A 9 22.52 -9.79 -14.14
C LYS A 9 21.71 -10.16 -12.90
N GLN A 10 20.39 -10.19 -13.02
CA GLN A 10 19.51 -10.72 -11.99
C GLN A 10 19.95 -12.17 -11.74
N GLN A 11 20.40 -12.45 -10.54
CA GLN A 11 20.68 -13.82 -10.15
C GLN A 11 19.38 -14.62 -10.16
N PRO A 12 19.40 -15.89 -10.61
CA PRO A 12 18.22 -16.71 -10.63
C PRO A 12 17.60 -16.76 -9.23
N ARG A 13 16.31 -16.49 -9.17
CA ARG A 13 15.55 -16.46 -7.93
C ARG A 13 15.43 -17.89 -7.39
N ARG A 14 15.63 -18.07 -6.09
CA ARG A 14 15.26 -19.33 -5.42
C ARG A 14 13.73 -19.44 -5.45
N ALA A 15 13.18 -20.61 -5.81
CA ALA A 15 11.76 -20.88 -5.64
C ALA A 15 11.38 -20.58 -4.18
N SER A 16 10.42 -19.67 -4.00
CA SER A 16 9.95 -19.24 -2.68
C SER A 16 8.54 -19.77 -2.48
N SER A 17 8.28 -20.40 -1.33
CA SER A 17 6.97 -20.95 -0.99
C SER A 17 6.01 -19.86 -0.54
N THR A 18 4.73 -20.05 -0.82
CA THR A 18 3.58 -19.31 -0.25
C THR A 18 2.74 -20.22 0.65
N ASP A 19 3.32 -21.34 1.13
CA ASP A 19 2.62 -22.41 1.85
C ASP A 19 1.43 -22.98 1.06
N GLY A 20 1.60 -23.06 -0.28
CA GLY A 20 0.59 -23.56 -1.21
C GLY A 20 -0.54 -22.58 -1.53
N ARG A 21 -0.55 -21.38 -0.95
CA ARG A 21 -1.56 -20.35 -1.19
C ARG A 21 -1.27 -19.56 -2.48
N VAL A 22 -2.32 -19.04 -3.09
CA VAL A 22 -2.20 -17.99 -4.10
C VAL A 22 -2.35 -16.65 -3.39
N VAL A 23 -1.31 -15.81 -3.42
CA VAL A 23 -1.29 -14.52 -2.75
C VAL A 23 -1.18 -13.41 -3.79
N TYR A 24 -2.11 -12.45 -3.76
CA TYR A 24 -2.04 -11.21 -4.50
C TYR A 24 -1.65 -10.10 -3.55
N ALA A 25 -0.62 -9.33 -3.87
CA ALA A 25 -0.25 -8.13 -3.10
C ALA A 25 -0.39 -6.88 -3.98
N VAL A 26 -1.15 -5.90 -3.49
CA VAL A 26 -1.47 -4.64 -4.18
C VAL A 26 -0.66 -3.51 -3.57
N GLY A 27 -0.03 -2.70 -4.43
CA GLY A 27 0.73 -1.52 -4.02
C GLY A 27 -0.14 -0.31 -3.67
N ASP A 28 0.49 0.84 -3.54
CA ASP A 28 -0.07 2.09 -3.05
C ASP A 28 -1.20 2.61 -3.94
N VAL A 29 -2.37 2.80 -3.34
CA VAL A 29 -3.61 3.17 -4.07
C VAL A 29 -3.79 4.69 -4.17
N HIS A 30 -3.48 5.40 -3.09
CA HIS A 30 -3.54 6.86 -3.02
C HIS A 30 -4.80 7.45 -3.65
N GLY A 31 -5.97 7.15 -3.08
CA GLY A 31 -7.26 7.74 -3.49
C GLY A 31 -7.68 7.42 -4.93
N ARG A 32 -7.09 6.41 -5.58
CA ARG A 32 -7.42 6.00 -6.95
C ARG A 32 -8.36 4.79 -6.97
N LEU A 33 -9.61 5.00 -6.54
CA LEU A 33 -10.66 3.98 -6.55
C LEU A 33 -10.86 3.37 -7.95
N ASP A 34 -10.79 4.21 -8.98
CA ASP A 34 -10.95 3.82 -10.37
C ASP A 34 -9.90 2.79 -10.84
N LEU A 35 -8.68 2.88 -10.30
CA LEU A 35 -7.62 1.91 -10.57
C LEU A 35 -7.76 0.66 -9.71
N LEU A 36 -8.15 0.84 -8.44
CA LEU A 36 -8.35 -0.27 -7.51
C LEU A 36 -9.43 -1.24 -8.02
N ASP A 37 -10.58 -0.74 -8.42
CA ASP A 37 -11.67 -1.58 -8.92
C ASP A 37 -11.25 -2.35 -10.18
N GLY A 38 -10.64 -1.68 -11.15
CA GLY A 38 -10.18 -2.35 -12.37
C GLY A 38 -9.05 -3.38 -12.10
N LEU A 39 -8.18 -3.14 -11.13
CA LEU A 39 -7.15 -4.11 -10.75
C LEU A 39 -7.77 -5.33 -10.05
N ILE A 40 -8.78 -5.12 -9.18
CA ILE A 40 -9.52 -6.22 -8.53
C ILE A 40 -10.21 -7.11 -9.57
N GLU A 41 -10.83 -6.52 -10.61
CA GLU A 41 -11.43 -7.28 -11.71
C GLU A 41 -10.39 -8.15 -12.41
N ARG A 42 -9.23 -7.59 -12.77
CA ARG A 42 -8.13 -8.35 -13.41
C ARG A 42 -7.59 -9.47 -12.54
N MET A 43 -7.40 -9.23 -11.25
CA MET A 43 -6.97 -10.27 -10.31
C MET A 43 -8.02 -11.39 -10.19
N THR A 44 -9.31 -11.03 -10.20
CA THR A 44 -10.41 -11.98 -10.15
C THR A 44 -10.46 -12.87 -11.42
N GLU A 45 -10.25 -12.28 -12.59
CA GLU A 45 -10.17 -13.00 -13.87
C GLU A 45 -8.94 -13.93 -13.89
N ASP A 46 -7.78 -13.43 -13.43
CA ASP A 46 -6.54 -14.21 -13.33
C ASP A 46 -6.73 -15.42 -12.42
N TYR A 47 -7.35 -15.23 -11.24
CA TYR A 47 -7.60 -16.32 -10.29
C TYR A 47 -8.57 -17.36 -10.87
N ARG A 48 -9.66 -16.92 -11.51
CA ARG A 48 -10.61 -17.84 -12.16
C ARG A 48 -9.94 -18.69 -13.25
N ALA A 49 -9.04 -18.08 -14.03
CA ALA A 49 -8.29 -18.80 -15.06
C ALA A 49 -7.34 -19.88 -14.51
N MET A 50 -6.93 -19.77 -13.24
CA MET A 50 -6.12 -20.80 -12.57
C MET A 50 -6.92 -22.07 -12.24
N GLY A 51 -8.25 -22.01 -12.19
CA GLY A 51 -9.11 -23.17 -11.87
C GLY A 51 -8.93 -23.75 -10.46
N ARG A 52 -8.43 -22.94 -9.50
CA ARG A 52 -8.23 -23.37 -8.11
C ARG A 52 -9.53 -23.31 -7.32
N ALA A 53 -9.67 -24.21 -6.35
CA ALA A 53 -10.85 -24.28 -5.47
C ALA A 53 -10.64 -23.57 -4.12
N ASP A 54 -9.40 -23.51 -3.64
CA ASP A 54 -9.05 -22.84 -2.37
C ASP A 54 -9.07 -21.32 -2.53
N PRO A 55 -9.66 -20.55 -1.59
CA PRO A 55 -9.72 -19.10 -1.73
C PRO A 55 -8.32 -18.46 -1.73
N PRO A 56 -8.07 -17.43 -2.59
CA PRO A 56 -6.80 -16.73 -2.61
C PRO A 56 -6.64 -15.83 -1.37
N VAL A 57 -5.43 -15.35 -1.15
CA VAL A 57 -5.12 -14.27 -0.21
C VAL A 57 -4.97 -12.96 -0.98
N LEU A 58 -5.65 -11.91 -0.54
CA LEU A 58 -5.48 -10.55 -1.03
C LEU A 58 -4.83 -9.71 0.07
N VAL A 59 -3.62 -9.22 -0.20
CA VAL A 59 -2.85 -8.35 0.70
C VAL A 59 -2.83 -6.93 0.10
N MET A 60 -3.31 -5.96 0.85
CA MET A 60 -3.18 -4.54 0.53
C MET A 60 -1.98 -3.97 1.31
N LEU A 61 -1.03 -3.31 0.63
CA LEU A 61 0.26 -2.95 1.23
C LEU A 61 0.30 -1.58 1.93
N GLY A 62 -0.83 -0.87 2.03
CA GLY A 62 -0.90 0.46 2.65
C GLY A 62 -1.06 1.59 1.64
N ASP A 63 -1.04 2.82 2.13
CA ASP A 63 -1.17 4.07 1.37
C ASP A 63 -2.44 4.11 0.50
N TYR A 64 -3.59 4.02 1.16
CA TYR A 64 -4.91 4.09 0.52
C TYR A 64 -5.39 5.51 0.31
N VAL A 65 -4.99 6.40 1.25
CA VAL A 65 -5.38 7.81 1.30
C VAL A 65 -4.32 8.71 0.67
N ASP A 66 -4.64 10.00 0.56
CA ASP A 66 -3.80 11.09 0.09
C ASP A 66 -3.50 11.09 -1.42
N ARG A 67 -3.11 12.27 -1.93
CA ARG A 67 -2.68 12.53 -3.32
C ARG A 67 -3.78 12.39 -4.37
N GLY A 68 -4.59 11.35 -4.30
CA GLY A 68 -5.71 11.14 -5.23
C GLY A 68 -7.05 11.61 -4.65
N PRO A 69 -8.06 11.81 -5.52
CA PRO A 69 -9.28 12.54 -5.14
C PRO A 69 -10.31 11.70 -4.39
N GLN A 70 -10.14 10.38 -4.26
CA GLN A 70 -11.20 9.48 -3.80
C GLN A 70 -10.84 8.67 -2.55
N SER A 71 -10.04 9.27 -1.63
CA SER A 71 -9.58 8.59 -0.40
C SER A 71 -10.72 8.00 0.44
N SER A 72 -11.78 8.78 0.69
CA SER A 72 -12.97 8.30 1.42
C SER A 72 -13.60 7.08 0.75
N ALA A 73 -13.80 7.12 -0.57
CA ALA A 73 -14.41 6.03 -1.32
C ALA A 73 -13.50 4.78 -1.42
N VAL A 74 -12.16 4.97 -1.40
CA VAL A 74 -11.22 3.84 -1.29
C VAL A 74 -11.38 3.14 0.04
N ILE A 75 -11.51 3.87 1.16
CA ILE A 75 -11.74 3.26 2.48
C ILE A 75 -13.07 2.51 2.51
N ASP A 76 -14.18 3.10 1.98
CA ASP A 76 -15.47 2.39 1.84
C ASP A 76 -15.29 1.07 1.07
N ARG A 77 -14.53 1.12 -0.03
CA ARG A 77 -14.28 -0.06 -0.85
C ARG A 77 -13.50 -1.15 -0.11
N LEU A 78 -12.47 -0.78 0.66
CA LEU A 78 -11.70 -1.72 1.47
C LEU A 78 -12.53 -2.35 2.60
N ILE A 79 -13.40 -1.58 3.24
CA ILE A 79 -14.36 -2.08 4.22
C ILE A 79 -15.31 -3.11 3.58
N SER A 80 -15.82 -2.82 2.37
CA SER A 80 -16.65 -3.75 1.60
C SER A 80 -15.89 -5.04 1.24
N LEU A 81 -14.62 -4.94 0.84
CA LEU A 81 -13.77 -6.10 0.57
C LEU A 81 -13.52 -6.92 1.84
N LYS A 82 -13.33 -6.26 3.00
CA LYS A 82 -13.17 -6.95 4.29
C LYS A 82 -14.41 -7.78 4.64
N ALA A 83 -15.61 -7.25 4.38
CA ALA A 83 -16.86 -7.99 4.56
C ALA A 83 -16.97 -9.20 3.63
N GLN A 84 -16.62 -9.05 2.34
CA GLN A 84 -16.59 -10.16 1.38
C GLN A 84 -15.56 -11.23 1.73
N GLY A 85 -14.41 -10.84 2.30
CA GLY A 85 -13.43 -11.77 2.84
C GLY A 85 -13.97 -12.59 4.01
N ALA A 86 -14.74 -11.95 4.91
CA ALA A 86 -15.41 -12.63 6.02
C ALA A 86 -16.47 -13.65 5.55
N GLU A 87 -17.01 -13.51 4.36
CA GLU A 87 -17.89 -14.49 3.69
C GLU A 87 -17.11 -15.70 3.10
N GLY A 88 -15.77 -15.72 3.23
CA GLY A 88 -14.93 -16.82 2.75
C GLY A 88 -14.58 -16.78 1.25
N ARG A 89 -14.83 -15.68 0.56
CA ARG A 89 -14.51 -15.53 -0.88
C ARG A 89 -13.01 -15.47 -1.13
N PHE A 90 -12.27 -14.87 -0.21
CA PHE A 90 -10.81 -14.76 -0.16
C PHE A 90 -10.39 -14.42 1.28
N GLU A 91 -9.14 -14.66 1.61
CA GLU A 91 -8.56 -14.12 2.84
C GLU A 91 -8.10 -12.68 2.57
N PHE A 92 -8.52 -11.72 3.40
CA PHE A 92 -8.21 -10.30 3.21
C PHE A 92 -7.30 -9.79 4.30
N ARG A 93 -6.12 -9.31 3.93
CA ARG A 93 -5.13 -8.72 4.83
C ARG A 93 -4.84 -7.29 4.38
N VAL A 94 -4.91 -6.35 5.31
CA VAL A 94 -4.81 -4.93 5.00
C VAL A 94 -3.76 -4.31 5.90
N LEU A 95 -2.67 -3.85 5.28
CA LEU A 95 -1.56 -3.26 6.01
C LEU A 95 -1.75 -1.74 6.15
N MET A 96 -1.16 -1.18 7.19
CA MET A 96 -1.05 0.25 7.39
C MET A 96 0.08 0.81 6.54
N GLY A 97 -0.15 1.94 5.86
CA GLY A 97 0.87 2.77 5.29
C GLY A 97 1.17 3.99 6.17
N ASN A 98 2.23 4.71 5.85
CA ASN A 98 2.58 5.92 6.58
C ASN A 98 1.56 7.06 6.38
N HIS A 99 0.81 7.05 5.29
CA HIS A 99 -0.25 8.02 5.04
C HIS A 99 -1.46 7.78 5.94
N GLU A 100 -1.85 6.55 6.21
CA GLU A 100 -2.89 6.21 7.19
C GLU A 100 -2.46 6.57 8.61
N GLU A 101 -1.19 6.28 8.99
CA GLU A 101 -0.63 6.67 10.29
C GLU A 101 -0.71 8.19 10.48
N THR A 102 -0.33 8.96 9.45
CA THR A 102 -0.35 10.43 9.50
C THR A 102 -1.78 10.98 9.56
N MET A 103 -2.72 10.39 8.82
CA MET A 103 -4.14 10.77 8.89
C MET A 103 -4.71 10.54 10.30
N LEU A 104 -4.43 9.38 10.91
CA LEU A 104 -4.86 9.06 12.28
C LEU A 104 -4.21 10.04 13.29
N HIS A 105 -2.93 10.36 13.11
CA HIS A 105 -2.25 11.33 13.96
C HIS A 105 -2.90 12.72 13.87
N PHE A 106 -3.26 13.20 12.67
CA PHE A 106 -3.97 14.47 12.52
C PHE A 106 -5.36 14.47 13.17
N LEU A 107 -6.07 13.36 13.21
CA LEU A 107 -7.35 13.27 13.94
C LEU A 107 -7.19 13.55 15.45
N ASP A 108 -6.00 13.32 16.00
CA ASP A 108 -5.70 13.51 17.43
C ASP A 108 -4.90 14.80 17.69
N ASP A 109 -4.00 15.20 16.78
CA ASP A 109 -3.12 16.37 16.94
C ASP A 109 -3.16 17.30 15.72
N PRO A 110 -3.66 18.55 15.85
CA PRO A 110 -3.72 19.52 14.76
C PRO A 110 -2.33 19.93 14.24
N GLN A 111 -1.26 19.74 15.02
CA GLN A 111 0.10 20.09 14.63
C GLN A 111 0.63 19.18 13.51
N ALA A 112 0.05 18.01 13.31
CA ALA A 112 0.37 17.15 12.17
C ALA A 112 -0.16 17.69 10.82
N GLY A 113 -1.13 18.62 10.85
CA GLY A 113 -1.84 19.10 9.67
C GLY A 113 -0.96 19.73 8.59
N PRO A 114 -0.08 20.71 8.92
CA PRO A 114 0.80 21.32 7.93
C PRO A 114 1.62 20.31 7.14
N SER A 115 2.31 19.42 7.84
CA SER A 115 3.13 18.37 7.23
C SER A 115 2.27 17.40 6.41
N TRP A 116 1.13 16.95 6.95
CA TRP A 116 0.25 16.04 6.23
C TRP A 116 -0.24 16.59 4.90
N VAL A 117 -0.61 17.87 4.85
CA VAL A 117 -1.07 18.53 3.61
C VAL A 117 0.04 18.61 2.57
N GLU A 118 1.31 18.80 2.96
CA GLU A 118 2.45 18.78 2.04
C GLU A 118 2.62 17.44 1.33
N TYR A 119 2.20 16.34 1.98
CA TYR A 119 2.26 14.98 1.43
C TYR A 119 0.97 14.49 0.78
N GLY A 120 -0.03 15.37 0.60
CA GLY A 120 -1.26 15.06 -0.14
C GLY A 120 -2.50 14.87 0.74
N GLY A 121 -2.44 15.17 2.04
CA GLY A 121 -3.60 15.09 2.94
C GLY A 121 -4.74 16.04 2.62
N GLY A 122 -4.44 17.10 1.86
CA GLY A 122 -5.47 18.04 1.39
C GLY A 122 -6.53 17.38 0.50
N GLU A 123 -6.12 16.47 -0.36
CA GLU A 123 -7.01 15.67 -1.22
C GLU A 123 -7.86 14.73 -0.38
N THR A 124 -7.29 14.16 0.67
CA THR A 124 -8.05 13.33 1.63
C THR A 124 -9.10 14.17 2.35
N MET A 125 -8.73 15.34 2.92
CA MET A 125 -9.69 16.25 3.54
C MET A 125 -10.82 16.59 2.58
N ALA A 126 -10.49 16.95 1.33
CA ALA A 126 -11.47 17.27 0.30
C ALA A 126 -12.43 16.12 -0.02
N SER A 127 -11.93 14.86 -0.02
CA SER A 127 -12.74 13.67 -0.24
C SER A 127 -13.79 13.42 0.86
N TYR A 128 -13.58 13.97 2.05
CA TYR A 128 -14.54 14.00 3.16
C TYR A 128 -15.31 15.34 3.25
N GLY A 129 -15.19 16.21 2.25
CA GLY A 129 -15.92 17.51 2.21
C GLY A 129 -15.32 18.61 3.08
N VAL A 130 -14.08 18.47 3.53
CA VAL A 130 -13.37 19.44 4.37
C VAL A 130 -12.30 20.15 3.55
N GLN A 131 -12.27 21.47 3.61
CA GLN A 131 -11.24 22.26 2.93
C GLN A 131 -10.00 22.39 3.82
N ARG A 132 -8.82 22.17 3.23
CA ARG A 132 -7.55 22.44 3.89
C ARG A 132 -7.33 23.94 4.07
N PRO A 133 -6.62 24.39 5.09
CA PRO A 133 -6.17 25.78 5.21
C PRO A 133 -5.31 26.20 4.01
N VAL A 134 -5.42 27.48 3.62
CA VAL A 134 -4.65 28.06 2.51
C VAL A 134 -3.46 28.84 3.05
N GLY A 135 -2.26 28.59 2.51
CA GLY A 135 -1.03 29.25 2.93
C GLY A 135 -0.61 28.86 4.35
N ARG A 136 0.12 29.78 5.02
CA ARG A 136 0.54 29.60 6.42
C ARG A 136 -0.64 29.95 7.33
N ALA A 137 -1.25 28.93 7.92
CA ALA A 137 -2.37 29.09 8.83
C ALA A 137 -1.90 29.05 10.29
N GLU A 138 -2.61 29.80 11.14
CA GLU A 138 -2.37 29.82 12.59
C GLU A 138 -2.85 28.51 13.25
N PRO A 139 -2.33 28.15 14.43
CA PRO A 139 -2.68 26.92 15.14
C PRO A 139 -4.18 26.73 15.36
N GLU A 140 -4.91 27.82 15.61
CA GLU A 140 -6.35 27.81 15.85
C GLU A 140 -7.13 27.39 14.60
N VAL A 141 -6.66 27.74 13.40
CA VAL A 141 -7.27 27.34 12.12
C VAL A 141 -7.04 25.84 11.90
N TRP A 142 -5.88 25.32 12.26
CA TRP A 142 -5.60 23.89 12.19
C TRP A 142 -6.47 23.08 13.17
N GLU A 143 -6.68 23.59 14.38
CA GLU A 143 -7.58 22.93 15.34
C GLU A 143 -9.04 22.93 14.84
N GLN A 144 -9.52 24.03 14.27
CA GLN A 144 -10.86 24.08 13.66
C GLN A 144 -10.98 23.09 12.48
N THR A 145 -9.94 23.02 11.63
CA THR A 145 -9.89 22.08 10.51
C THR A 145 -9.89 20.63 11.00
N ARG A 146 -9.11 20.32 12.04
CA ARG A 146 -9.09 18.98 12.66
C ARG A 146 -10.46 18.59 13.20
N GLN A 147 -11.13 19.50 13.93
CA GLN A 147 -12.48 19.26 14.46
C GLN A 147 -13.49 19.00 13.32
N ALA A 148 -13.47 19.82 12.26
CA ALA A 148 -14.32 19.63 11.09
C ALA A 148 -14.04 18.30 10.41
N PHE A 149 -12.76 17.95 10.23
CA PHE A 149 -12.35 16.67 9.62
C PHE A 149 -12.76 15.49 10.48
N ARG A 150 -12.51 15.55 11.79
CA ARG A 150 -12.93 14.50 12.74
C ARG A 150 -14.46 14.28 12.73
N ALA A 151 -15.24 15.35 12.58
CA ALA A 151 -16.70 15.25 12.47
C ALA A 151 -17.17 14.67 11.11
N ALA A 152 -16.40 14.89 10.03
CA ALA A 152 -16.72 14.43 8.69
C ALA A 152 -16.32 12.96 8.43
N VAL A 153 -15.24 12.46 9.09
CA VAL A 153 -14.78 11.08 8.90
C VAL A 153 -15.73 10.11 9.64
N PRO A 154 -16.34 9.13 8.93
CA PRO A 154 -17.21 8.15 9.54
C PRO A 154 -16.49 7.33 10.63
N PRO A 155 -17.12 7.02 11.77
CA PRO A 155 -16.51 6.19 12.82
C PRO A 155 -16.04 4.82 12.30
N ALA A 156 -16.74 4.25 11.31
CA ALA A 156 -16.35 2.98 10.67
C ALA A 156 -15.00 3.08 9.97
N HIS A 157 -14.67 4.23 9.34
CA HIS A 157 -13.37 4.47 8.70
C HIS A 157 -12.26 4.55 9.75
N VAL A 158 -12.47 5.30 10.83
CA VAL A 158 -11.49 5.39 11.91
C VAL A 158 -11.22 4.00 12.51
N THR A 159 -12.29 3.24 12.82
CA THR A 159 -12.17 1.88 13.35
C THR A 159 -11.41 0.96 12.37
N PHE A 160 -11.71 1.05 11.07
CA PHE A 160 -11.02 0.27 10.03
C PHE A 160 -9.52 0.59 10.00
N LEU A 161 -9.16 1.89 9.96
CA LEU A 161 -7.78 2.34 9.91
C LEU A 161 -6.98 1.95 11.17
N GLN A 162 -7.59 2.00 12.33
CA GLN A 162 -6.97 1.58 13.60
C GLN A 162 -6.72 0.07 13.70
N GLN A 163 -7.36 -0.74 12.86
CA GLN A 163 -7.22 -2.20 12.84
C GLN A 163 -6.26 -2.71 11.75
N LEU A 164 -5.60 -1.81 11.04
CA LEU A 164 -4.64 -2.18 10.01
C LEU A 164 -3.42 -2.88 10.60
N GLU A 165 -2.92 -3.88 9.90
CA GLU A 165 -1.76 -4.66 10.31
C GLU A 165 -0.47 -3.98 9.87
N LEU A 166 0.63 -4.24 10.55
CA LEU A 166 1.94 -3.70 10.16
C LEU A 166 2.69 -4.63 9.21
N MET A 167 2.48 -5.93 9.32
CA MET A 167 3.20 -6.94 8.56
C MET A 167 2.43 -8.26 8.56
N VAL A 168 2.48 -9.00 7.47
CA VAL A 168 2.00 -10.39 7.38
C VAL A 168 3.03 -11.28 6.69
N VAL A 169 2.97 -12.59 6.97
CA VAL A 169 3.92 -13.56 6.42
C VAL A 169 3.15 -14.73 5.81
N TYR A 170 3.54 -15.13 4.58
CA TYR A 170 3.08 -16.34 3.93
C TYR A 170 4.28 -17.08 3.34
N GLY A 171 4.61 -18.21 3.95
CA GLY A 171 5.77 -19.01 3.59
C GLY A 171 7.07 -18.22 3.65
N ASP A 172 7.74 -18.09 2.51
CA ASP A 172 9.01 -17.36 2.39
C ASP A 172 8.83 -15.86 2.08
N TYR A 173 7.59 -15.34 2.09
CA TYR A 173 7.30 -13.94 1.80
C TYR A 173 6.85 -13.16 3.02
N VAL A 174 7.40 -11.98 3.16
CA VAL A 174 7.00 -10.95 4.15
C VAL A 174 6.37 -9.79 3.40
N PHE A 175 5.15 -9.45 3.76
CA PHE A 175 4.42 -8.31 3.21
C PHE A 175 4.42 -7.18 4.23
N VAL A 176 4.85 -6.01 3.82
CA VAL A 176 5.02 -4.83 4.66
C VAL A 176 4.88 -3.58 3.79
N HIS A 177 4.50 -2.44 4.39
CA HIS A 177 4.34 -1.23 3.61
C HIS A 177 5.66 -0.72 3.02
N ALA A 178 6.61 -0.29 3.85
CA ALA A 178 7.85 0.35 3.38
C ALA A 178 9.02 -0.63 3.24
N GLY A 179 9.21 -1.50 4.22
CA GLY A 179 10.34 -2.42 4.28
C GLY A 179 10.60 -2.90 5.69
N VAL A 180 11.77 -3.49 5.89
CA VAL A 180 12.23 -3.99 7.18
C VAL A 180 13.65 -3.52 7.44
N ARG A 181 14.01 -3.28 8.70
CA ARG A 181 15.38 -2.93 9.05
C ARG A 181 16.29 -4.14 8.85
N PRO A 182 17.34 -4.01 8.01
CA PRO A 182 18.28 -5.09 7.79
C PRO A 182 18.97 -5.54 9.07
N GLY A 183 19.21 -6.85 9.18
CA GLY A 183 19.90 -7.43 10.34
C GLY A 183 19.06 -7.59 11.60
N LEU A 184 17.83 -7.08 11.65
CA LEU A 184 16.91 -7.34 12.75
C LEU A 184 15.94 -8.50 12.40
N PRO A 185 15.65 -9.41 13.34
CA PRO A 185 14.59 -10.40 13.20
C PRO A 185 13.22 -9.74 13.02
N LEU A 186 12.29 -10.44 12.34
CA LEU A 186 10.96 -9.90 12.04
C LEU A 186 10.14 -9.55 13.29
N ASP A 187 10.30 -10.31 14.35
CA ASP A 187 9.65 -10.08 15.65
C ASP A 187 10.24 -8.91 16.44
N ARG A 188 11.32 -8.30 15.95
CA ARG A 188 11.99 -7.13 16.54
C ARG A 188 11.88 -5.88 15.66
N GLN A 189 11.17 -5.96 14.55
CA GLN A 189 10.89 -4.80 13.72
C GLN A 189 9.98 -3.82 14.47
N VAL A 190 10.18 -2.52 14.25
CA VAL A 190 9.36 -1.47 14.85
C VAL A 190 8.49 -0.78 13.80
N ALA A 191 7.34 -0.24 14.22
CA ALA A 191 6.39 0.41 13.31
C ALA A 191 7.06 1.49 12.44
N ALA A 192 7.92 2.32 13.03
CA ALA A 192 8.63 3.37 12.30
C ALA A 192 9.46 2.83 11.12
N ASP A 193 10.10 1.66 11.26
CA ASP A 193 10.82 1.05 10.13
C ASP A 193 9.84 0.45 9.11
N LEU A 194 8.83 -0.29 9.57
CA LEU A 194 7.86 -0.94 8.70
C LEU A 194 7.07 0.04 7.83
N LEU A 195 6.87 1.29 8.33
CA LEU A 195 6.08 2.32 7.67
C LEU A 195 6.90 3.37 6.91
N TRP A 196 8.18 3.58 7.27
CA TRP A 196 8.92 4.74 6.76
C TRP A 196 10.31 4.44 6.19
N ILE A 197 10.87 3.24 6.38
CA ILE A 197 12.24 2.93 5.95
C ILE A 197 12.39 3.05 4.44
N ARG A 198 13.53 3.56 3.98
CA ARG A 198 13.87 3.72 2.55
C ARG A 198 15.25 3.12 2.23
N ASN A 199 16.23 3.96 2.00
CA ASN A 199 17.54 3.57 1.48
C ASN A 199 18.25 2.51 2.32
N GLU A 200 18.11 2.53 3.63
CA GLU A 200 18.68 1.50 4.51
C GLU A 200 18.22 0.10 4.13
N PHE A 201 16.95 -0.05 3.74
CA PHE A 201 16.39 -1.31 3.28
C PHE A 201 16.60 -1.51 1.77
N LEU A 202 16.36 -0.47 0.94
CA LEU A 202 16.39 -0.59 -0.52
C LEU A 202 17.77 -0.94 -1.06
N ASP A 203 18.83 -0.37 -0.44
CA ASP A 203 20.22 -0.58 -0.85
C ASP A 203 20.83 -1.84 -0.24
N ASN A 204 20.34 -2.28 0.91
CA ASN A 204 20.89 -3.41 1.66
C ASN A 204 19.80 -4.38 2.15
N PRO A 205 19.02 -5.02 1.28
CA PRO A 205 17.95 -5.94 1.71
C PRO A 205 18.51 -7.28 2.25
N HIS A 206 19.77 -7.27 2.74
CA HIS A 206 20.50 -8.47 3.13
C HIS A 206 20.14 -8.92 4.56
N GLY A 207 20.30 -10.21 4.82
CA GLY A 207 20.16 -10.80 6.15
C GLY A 207 18.82 -11.45 6.44
N LEU A 208 17.81 -11.25 5.61
CA LEU A 208 16.53 -11.97 5.70
C LEU A 208 16.57 -13.24 4.84
N LYS A 209 16.02 -14.31 5.39
CA LYS A 209 15.77 -15.53 4.59
C LYS A 209 14.54 -15.38 3.69
N ALA A 210 13.63 -14.48 4.04
CA ALA A 210 12.40 -14.19 3.32
C ALA A 210 12.58 -13.16 2.20
N THR A 211 11.67 -13.17 1.23
CA THR A 211 11.51 -12.11 0.22
C THR A 211 10.50 -11.09 0.73
N VAL A 212 10.88 -9.83 0.82
CA VAL A 212 10.01 -8.73 1.27
C VAL A 212 9.22 -8.17 0.08
N VAL A 213 7.90 -8.16 0.17
CA VAL A 213 6.99 -7.52 -0.79
C VAL A 213 6.51 -6.21 -0.20
N HIS A 214 6.74 -5.10 -0.91
CA HIS A 214 6.52 -3.76 -0.36
C HIS A 214 6.07 -2.74 -1.41
N GLY A 215 5.65 -1.56 -0.93
CA GLY A 215 5.31 -0.35 -1.68
C GLY A 215 6.16 0.86 -1.25
N HIS A 216 5.51 1.97 -0.89
CA HIS A 216 6.05 3.18 -0.25
C HIS A 216 7.06 4.01 -1.07
N THR A 217 7.92 3.38 -1.82
CA THR A 217 8.92 4.09 -2.61
C THR A 217 8.63 3.84 -4.09
N PRO A 218 7.97 4.79 -4.77
CA PRO A 218 7.52 4.59 -6.14
C PRO A 218 8.69 4.41 -7.11
N THR A 219 8.50 3.50 -8.06
CA THR A 219 9.43 3.24 -9.15
C THR A 219 8.68 3.24 -10.49
N GLU A 220 9.35 3.63 -11.59
CA GLU A 220 8.72 3.62 -12.92
C GLU A 220 8.32 2.22 -13.36
N GLU A 221 9.13 1.21 -13.01
CA GLU A 221 8.87 -0.19 -13.29
C GLU A 221 8.86 -0.99 -11.98
N VAL A 222 8.09 -2.08 -11.97
CA VAL A 222 8.08 -3.03 -10.85
C VAL A 222 9.47 -3.61 -10.64
N PHE A 223 9.95 -3.57 -9.41
CA PHE A 223 11.22 -4.21 -9.07
C PHE A 223 10.98 -5.63 -8.54
N VAL A 224 11.48 -6.63 -9.26
CA VAL A 224 11.44 -8.03 -8.85
C VAL A 224 12.87 -8.52 -8.63
N GLY A 225 13.31 -8.51 -7.37
CA GLY A 225 14.63 -8.99 -6.97
C GLY A 225 14.56 -10.28 -6.13
N ARG A 226 15.73 -10.77 -5.75
CA ARG A 226 15.84 -11.99 -4.94
C ARG A 226 15.29 -11.82 -3.53
N GLN A 227 15.51 -10.66 -2.92
CA GLN A 227 15.20 -10.39 -1.51
C GLN A 227 14.04 -9.42 -1.32
N ARG A 228 13.65 -8.70 -2.37
CA ARG A 228 12.50 -7.81 -2.32
C ARG A 228 11.77 -7.70 -3.65
N ILE A 229 10.48 -7.41 -3.59
CA ILE A 229 9.61 -7.05 -4.70
C ILE A 229 8.96 -5.73 -4.33
N ASN A 230 9.14 -4.70 -5.18
CA ASN A 230 8.45 -3.43 -5.05
C ASN A 230 7.34 -3.33 -6.09
N VAL A 231 6.10 -3.13 -5.65
CA VAL A 231 4.92 -3.02 -6.52
C VAL A 231 4.29 -1.62 -6.50
N ASP A 232 4.93 -0.66 -5.83
CA ASP A 232 4.50 0.74 -5.92
C ASP A 232 4.99 1.35 -7.24
N THR A 233 4.05 1.58 -8.14
CA THR A 233 4.29 2.22 -9.45
C THR A 233 3.75 3.65 -9.50
N GLY A 234 3.50 4.28 -8.35
CA GLY A 234 3.06 5.65 -8.24
C GLY A 234 1.69 5.90 -8.86
N ALA A 235 0.69 5.09 -8.51
CA ALA A 235 -0.63 5.05 -9.15
C ALA A 235 -1.30 6.44 -9.28
N TYR A 236 -1.14 7.31 -8.28
CA TYR A 236 -1.70 8.67 -8.28
C TYR A 236 -1.08 9.56 -9.38
N ALA A 237 0.18 9.32 -9.75
CA ALA A 237 0.92 10.12 -10.73
C ALA A 237 0.96 9.47 -12.11
N THR A 238 1.13 8.15 -12.17
CA THR A 238 1.30 7.40 -13.41
C THR A 238 -0.03 6.95 -14.03
N GLY A 239 -1.09 6.82 -13.21
CA GLY A 239 -2.32 6.18 -13.63
C GLY A 239 -2.22 4.66 -13.77
N VAL A 240 -1.21 4.04 -13.18
CA VAL A 240 -1.00 2.57 -13.20
C VAL A 240 -0.95 2.05 -11.78
N LEU A 241 -1.89 1.18 -11.40
CA LEU A 241 -1.87 0.45 -10.15
C LEU A 241 -1.41 -0.99 -10.40
N THR A 242 -0.54 -1.48 -9.53
CA THR A 242 0.14 -2.75 -9.68
C THR A 242 -0.15 -3.71 -8.55
N ALA A 243 -0.31 -4.98 -8.91
CA ALA A 243 -0.27 -6.11 -8.00
C ALA A 243 0.75 -7.14 -8.45
N VAL A 244 1.24 -7.96 -7.53
CA VAL A 244 1.98 -9.19 -7.82
C VAL A 244 1.20 -10.39 -7.34
N ARG A 245 1.09 -11.43 -8.19
CA ARG A 245 0.64 -12.77 -7.80
C ARG A 245 1.84 -13.64 -7.46
N LEU A 246 1.75 -14.31 -6.32
CA LEU A 246 2.73 -15.26 -5.80
C LEU A 246 2.00 -16.59 -5.54
N ASP A 247 2.48 -17.68 -6.12
CA ASP A 247 1.86 -19.01 -6.03
C ASP A 247 2.87 -20.15 -5.95
N GLY A 248 4.12 -19.83 -5.58
CA GLY A 248 5.24 -20.76 -5.54
C GLY A 248 6.05 -20.82 -6.84
N GLY A 249 5.54 -20.22 -7.94
CA GLY A 249 6.25 -20.02 -9.20
C GLY A 249 6.96 -18.68 -9.29
N GLU A 250 7.26 -18.25 -10.53
CA GLU A 250 7.75 -16.90 -10.79
C GLU A 250 6.66 -15.87 -10.50
N PRO A 251 6.99 -14.73 -9.87
CA PRO A 251 6.02 -13.67 -9.60
C PRO A 251 5.36 -13.18 -10.88
N LYS A 252 4.04 -13.16 -10.90
CA LYS A 252 3.26 -12.61 -12.02
C LYS A 252 2.82 -11.19 -11.69
N ILE A 253 3.23 -10.23 -12.50
CA ILE A 253 2.80 -8.83 -12.37
C ILE A 253 1.46 -8.66 -13.06
N ILE A 254 0.52 -8.03 -12.36
CA ILE A 254 -0.81 -7.65 -12.85
C ILE A 254 -0.95 -6.15 -12.67
N GLN A 255 -1.29 -5.46 -13.74
CA GLN A 255 -1.43 -4.00 -13.72
C GLN A 255 -2.77 -3.60 -14.32
N PHE A 256 -3.37 -2.57 -13.75
CA PHE A 256 -4.47 -1.86 -14.38
C PHE A 256 -4.08 -0.40 -14.59
N SER A 257 -4.36 0.11 -15.77
CA SER A 257 -4.05 1.49 -16.13
C SER A 257 -5.29 2.19 -16.67
N LYS A 258 -5.43 3.45 -16.30
CA LYS A 258 -6.44 4.36 -16.83
C LYS A 258 -5.78 5.71 -17.08
N ALA A 259 -6.06 6.32 -18.24
CA ALA A 259 -5.52 7.65 -18.53
C ALA A 259 -5.83 8.60 -17.36
N ARG A 260 -4.89 9.51 -17.08
CA ARG A 260 -5.07 10.55 -16.07
C ARG A 260 -6.36 11.32 -16.40
N MET A 261 -7.31 11.37 -15.48
CA MET A 261 -8.42 12.30 -15.61
C MET A 261 -7.84 13.72 -15.60
N ALA A 262 -8.11 14.45 -16.67
CA ALA A 262 -7.64 15.83 -16.85
C ALA A 262 -8.30 16.78 -15.84
#